data_c86fb57034b1657b32eaae3b4fd81a8f
#
_entry.id   c86fb57034b1657b32eaae3b4fd81a8f
#
_cell.length_a   1.000
_cell.length_b   1.000
_cell.length_c   1.000
_cell.angle_alpha   90.00
_cell.angle_beta   90.00
_cell.angle_gamma   90.00
#
_symmetry.space_group_name_H-M   'P 1'
#
loop_
_entity.id
_entity.type
_entity.pdbx_description
1 polymer ?
#
loop_
_entity_poly.entity_id
_entity_poly.type
_entity_poly.pdbx_seq_one_letter_code
_entity_poly.pdbx_strand_id
1 'polypeptide(L)' 'MTTIPERSYHVRGMTCEHCRTAVSNEVLRVEGVEGVDLDLEAGRVLVSGRSVDDEAVRTAVEEAGYEVLA' A
#
# COMPACT_ATOMS: atom_id res chain seq x y z
N MET A 1 16.96 -4.67 -18.90
CA MET A 1 16.48 -5.06 -17.59
C MET A 1 15.20 -4.28 -17.24
N THR A 2 14.14 -4.98 -16.95
CA THR A 2 12.85 -4.32 -16.73
C THR A 2 12.66 -4.07 -15.23
N THR A 3 12.58 -2.81 -14.85
CA THR A 3 12.34 -2.44 -13.46
C THR A 3 10.85 -2.17 -13.29
N ILE A 4 10.24 -2.86 -12.33
CA ILE A 4 8.84 -2.62 -12.00
C ILE A 4 8.76 -1.33 -11.18
N PRO A 5 7.92 -0.37 -11.59
CA PRO A 5 7.78 0.87 -10.82
C PRO A 5 7.29 0.58 -9.40
N GLU A 6 7.90 1.22 -8.45
CA GLU A 6 7.49 1.13 -7.05
C GLU A 6 7.03 2.49 -6.57
N ARG A 7 6.00 2.47 -5.72
CA ARG A 7 5.47 3.67 -5.10
C ARG A 7 5.46 3.48 -3.59
N SER A 8 5.77 4.54 -2.89
CA SER A 8 5.84 4.53 -1.44
C SER A 8 4.79 5.48 -0.88
N TYR A 9 4.05 5.01 0.11
CA TYR A 9 3.01 5.80 0.77
C TYR A 9 3.25 5.78 2.28
N HIS A 10 3.10 6.94 2.91
CA HIS A 10 3.14 7.02 4.37
C HIS A 10 1.74 6.80 4.89
N VAL A 11 1.61 5.89 5.84
CA VAL A 11 0.31 5.51 6.40
C VAL A 11 0.34 5.65 7.91
N ARG A 12 -0.67 6.33 8.44
CA ARG A 12 -0.81 6.55 9.88
C ARG A 12 -1.59 5.41 10.52
N GLY A 13 -1.17 5.00 11.71
CA GLY A 13 -1.89 4.01 12.51
C GLY A 13 -1.55 2.57 12.22
N MET A 14 -0.59 2.33 11.35
CA MET A 14 -0.19 0.99 10.97
C MET A 14 0.88 0.49 11.94
N THR A 15 0.44 -0.08 13.07
CA THR A 15 1.34 -0.44 14.17
C THR A 15 1.36 -1.91 14.55
N CYS A 16 0.56 -2.76 13.90
CA CYS A 16 0.51 -4.17 14.26
C CYS A 16 0.37 -5.06 13.02
N GLU A 17 0.54 -6.37 13.21
CA GLU A 17 0.47 -7.32 12.11
C GLU A 17 -0.92 -7.40 11.47
N HIS A 18 -1.96 -7.19 12.24
CA HIS A 18 -3.32 -7.17 11.69
C HIS A 18 -3.48 -6.03 10.70
N CYS A 19 -2.90 -4.90 11.02
CA CYS A 19 -2.89 -3.74 10.13
C CYS A 19 -2.19 -4.08 8.83
N ARG A 20 -1.06 -4.75 8.94
CA ARG A 20 -0.28 -5.19 7.80
C ARG A 20 -1.09 -6.05 6.86
N THR A 21 -1.76 -7.07 7.40
CA THR A 21 -2.56 -7.98 6.60
C THR A 21 -3.73 -7.27 5.95
N ALA A 22 -4.43 -6.43 6.70
CA ALA A 22 -5.59 -5.70 6.19
C ALA A 22 -5.21 -4.78 5.03
N VAL A 23 -4.17 -3.98 5.22
CA VAL A 23 -3.69 -3.06 4.19
C VAL A 23 -3.20 -3.82 2.96
N SER A 24 -2.41 -4.87 3.18
CA SER A 24 -1.88 -5.67 2.09
C SER A 24 -2.99 -6.27 1.24
N ASN A 25 -3.99 -6.86 1.88
CA ASN A 25 -5.10 -7.49 1.17
C ASN A 25 -5.91 -6.48 0.36
N GLU A 26 -6.19 -5.32 0.94
CA GLU A 26 -6.95 -4.29 0.24
C GLU A 26 -6.17 -3.71 -0.94
N VAL A 27 -4.87 -3.45 -0.74
CA VAL A 27 -4.05 -2.88 -1.81
C VAL A 27 -3.85 -3.89 -2.95
N LEU A 28 -3.71 -5.17 -2.63
CA LEU A 28 -3.56 -6.20 -3.66
C LEU A 28 -4.79 -6.34 -4.55
N ARG A 29 -5.93 -5.84 -4.10
CA ARG A 29 -7.15 -5.83 -4.91
C ARG A 29 -7.16 -4.72 -5.95
N VAL A 30 -6.29 -3.75 -5.80
CA VAL A 30 -6.21 -2.63 -6.73
C VAL A 30 -5.65 -3.13 -8.06
N GLU A 31 -6.33 -2.77 -9.14
CA GLU A 31 -5.89 -3.15 -10.48
C GLU A 31 -4.52 -2.56 -10.78
N GLY A 32 -3.65 -3.38 -11.34
CA GLY A 32 -2.31 -2.96 -11.69
C GLY A 32 -1.26 -3.23 -10.62
N VAL A 33 -1.70 -3.53 -9.39
CA VAL A 33 -0.77 -3.85 -8.31
C VAL A 33 -0.26 -5.27 -8.45
N GLU A 34 1.07 -5.42 -8.51
CA GLU A 34 1.70 -6.74 -8.62
C GLU A 34 2.28 -7.21 -7.30
N GLY A 35 2.61 -6.28 -6.41
CA GLY A 35 3.14 -6.64 -5.11
C GLY A 35 3.01 -5.52 -4.11
N VAL A 36 2.96 -5.89 -2.85
CA VAL A 36 2.85 -4.93 -1.74
C VAL A 36 3.85 -5.35 -0.67
N ASP A 37 4.60 -4.39 -0.17
CA ASP A 37 5.49 -4.58 0.96
C ASP A 37 5.19 -3.51 2.00
N LEU A 38 5.28 -3.87 3.26
CA LEU A 38 4.92 -2.99 4.36
C LEU A 38 6.08 -2.86 5.33
N ASP A 39 6.39 -1.61 5.67
CA ASP A 39 7.40 -1.30 6.67
C ASP A 39 6.68 -0.68 7.86
N LEU A 40 6.43 -1.48 8.88
CA LEU A 40 5.68 -1.05 10.05
C LEU A 40 6.46 -0.03 10.89
N GLU A 41 7.77 -0.16 10.94
CA GLU A 41 8.60 0.78 11.69
C GLU A 41 8.56 2.17 11.09
N ALA A 42 8.62 2.25 9.77
CA ALA A 42 8.58 3.53 9.08
C ALA A 42 7.17 4.00 8.78
N GLY A 43 6.17 3.14 8.95
CA GLY A 43 4.80 3.46 8.60
C GLY A 43 4.61 3.63 7.11
N ARG A 44 5.28 2.82 6.31
CA ARG A 44 5.23 2.91 4.85
C ARG A 44 4.61 1.69 4.21
N VAL A 45 3.92 1.96 3.12
CA VAL A 45 3.41 0.92 2.22
C VAL A 45 4.14 1.07 0.90
N LEU A 46 4.80 0.01 0.46
CA LEU A 46 5.50 -0.01 -0.82
C LEU A 46 4.66 -0.83 -1.79
N VAL A 47 4.27 -0.21 -2.89
CA VAL A 47 3.42 -0.84 -3.89
C VAL A 47 4.20 -0.97 -5.18
N SER A 48 4.26 -2.19 -5.71
CA SER A 48 4.91 -2.47 -6.99
C SER A 48 3.85 -2.80 -8.02
N GLY A 49 4.02 -2.30 -9.22
CA GLY A 49 3.10 -2.64 -10.29
C GLY A 49 3.15 -1.64 -11.43
N ARG A 50 2.52 -2.03 -12.55
CA ARG A 50 2.40 -1.18 -13.72
C ARG A 50 1.03 -0.55 -13.74
N SER A 51 0.97 0.71 -14.13
CA SER A 51 -0.30 1.43 -14.26
C SER A 51 -1.09 1.47 -12.96
N VAL A 52 -0.39 1.57 -11.83
CA VAL A 52 -1.04 1.68 -10.54
C VAL A 52 -1.65 3.07 -10.37
N ASP A 53 -2.91 3.11 -9.97
CA ASP A 53 -3.61 4.36 -9.71
C ASP A 53 -3.41 4.76 -8.25
N ASP A 54 -2.76 5.90 -8.02
CA ASP A 54 -2.51 6.41 -6.68
C ASP A 54 -3.79 6.55 -5.87
N GLU A 55 -4.82 7.07 -6.50
CA GLU A 55 -6.08 7.30 -5.84
C GLU A 55 -6.73 5.99 -5.40
N ALA A 56 -6.63 4.97 -6.24
CA ALA A 56 -7.17 3.66 -5.91
C ALA A 56 -6.43 3.03 -4.74
N VAL A 57 -5.10 3.19 -4.68
CA VAL A 57 -4.30 2.69 -3.57
C VAL A 57 -4.66 3.42 -2.29
N ARG A 58 -4.79 4.74 -2.34
CA ARG A 58 -5.18 5.53 -1.17
C ARG A 58 -6.54 5.12 -0.65
N THR A 59 -7.49 4.93 -1.55
CA THR A 59 -8.83 4.48 -1.19
C THR A 59 -8.78 3.11 -0.53
N ALA A 60 -7.98 2.19 -1.07
CA ALA A 60 -7.84 0.85 -0.51
C ALA A 60 -7.29 0.91 0.93
N VAL A 61 -6.28 1.75 1.16
CA VAL A 61 -5.71 1.92 2.49
C VAL A 61 -6.74 2.52 3.45
N GLU A 62 -7.49 3.52 2.99
CA GLU A 62 -8.52 4.15 3.81
C GLU A 62 -9.64 3.16 4.15
N GLU A 63 -10.02 2.30 3.21
CA GLU A 63 -11.03 1.27 3.45
C GLU A 63 -10.55 0.24 4.47
N ALA A 64 -9.25 0.01 4.55
CA ALA A 64 -8.67 -0.86 5.56
C ALA A 64 -8.67 -0.20 6.94
N GLY A 65 -9.03 1.08 7.03
CA GLY A 65 -9.14 1.79 8.30
C GLY A 65 -7.95 2.66 8.64
N TYR A 66 -7.10 2.97 7.67
CA TYR A 66 -5.88 3.76 7.89
C TYR A 66 -5.87 5.01 7.03
N GLU A 67 -5.02 5.95 7.38
CA GLU A 67 -4.93 7.22 6.68
C GLU A 67 -3.60 7.31 5.93
N VAL A 68 -3.68 7.67 4.66
CA VAL A 68 -2.50 7.92 3.83
C VAL A 68 -2.09 9.37 4.01
N LEU A 69 -0.85 9.60 4.45
CA LEU A 69 -0.36 10.95 4.75
C LEU A 69 0.35 11.60 3.56
N ALA A 70 0.94 10.81 2.69
CA ALA A 70 1.66 11.36 1.55
C ALA A 70 1.78 10.35 0.43
#